data_ad685a8e6af76bf25e65b3ad99f4ce0b
#
_entry.id   ad685a8e6af76bf25e65b3ad99f4ce0b
#
_cell.length_a   1.000
_cell.length_b   1.000
_cell.length_c   1.000
_cell.angle_alpha   90.00
_cell.angle_beta   90.00
_cell.angle_gamma   90.00
#
_symmetry.space_group_name_H-M   'P 1'
#
loop_
_entity.id
_entity.type
_entity.pdbx_description
1 polymer ?
#
loop_
_entity_poly.entity_id
_entity_poly.type
_entity_poly.pdbx_seq_one_letter_code
_entity_poly.pdbx_strand_id
1 'polypeptide(L)'
;MIMRHAEADMPWGTSDFDRPLTPSGHRDAPRVGRWMLEHGVVPEMIVSSSALRTRQTCTWVCDELGEKAPTASLEDRLYNAPTRELLSVIGRTPETVHSLLVIAHYPAVQDAVLSLASSDSDYEATMGISSGFPPAGLAVLSTDKPWAALDGADAVLRFFIDR
;
A
#
# COMPACT_ATOMS: atom_id res chain seq x y z
N MET A 1 5.68 3.45 1.32
CA MET A 1 4.21 3.61 1.25
C MET A 1 3.56 2.24 1.27
N ILE A 2 2.50 2.07 2.08
CA ILE A 2 1.72 0.83 2.16
C ILE A 2 0.26 1.18 1.92
N MET A 3 -0.38 0.51 0.95
CA MET A 3 -1.74 0.79 0.52
C MET A 3 -2.59 -0.48 0.57
N ARG A 4 -3.82 -0.36 1.08
CA ARG A 4 -4.84 -1.40 0.91
C ARG A 4 -5.49 -1.24 -0.46
N HIS A 5 -5.80 -2.36 -1.14
CA HIS A 5 -6.62 -2.32 -2.35
C HIS A 5 -7.93 -1.54 -2.12
N ALA A 6 -8.45 -0.92 -3.16
CA ALA A 6 -9.74 -0.23 -3.13
C ALA A 6 -10.90 -1.23 -2.96
N GLU A 7 -12.10 -0.72 -2.68
CA GLU A 7 -13.27 -1.56 -2.40
C GLU A 7 -13.53 -2.56 -3.53
N ALA A 8 -13.67 -3.84 -3.14
CA ALA A 8 -13.87 -4.96 -4.07
C ALA A 8 -15.26 -5.59 -3.91
N ASP A 9 -15.86 -5.95 -5.03
CA ASP A 9 -17.12 -6.67 -5.11
C ASP A 9 -16.91 -8.18 -4.86
N MET A 10 -18.02 -8.91 -4.71
CA MET A 10 -18.07 -10.36 -4.58
C MET A 10 -19.15 -10.92 -5.51
N PRO A 11 -18.97 -10.91 -6.82
CA PRO A 11 -19.96 -11.45 -7.75
C PRO A 11 -20.16 -12.95 -7.54
N TRP A 12 -21.39 -13.41 -7.71
CA TRP A 12 -21.71 -14.83 -7.52
C TRP A 12 -20.87 -15.72 -8.45
N GLY A 13 -20.28 -16.79 -7.91
CA GLY A 13 -19.44 -17.72 -8.67
C GLY A 13 -18.00 -17.23 -8.94
N THR A 14 -17.62 -16.06 -8.41
CA THR A 14 -16.25 -15.53 -8.55
C THR A 14 -15.36 -16.04 -7.43
N SER A 15 -14.13 -16.45 -7.76
CA SER A 15 -13.13 -16.79 -6.76
C SER A 15 -12.70 -15.55 -5.98
N ASP A 16 -12.24 -15.68 -4.74
CA ASP A 16 -11.73 -14.51 -3.99
C ASP A 16 -10.58 -13.81 -4.71
N PHE A 17 -9.72 -14.55 -5.39
CA PHE A 17 -8.60 -14.02 -6.15
C PHE A 17 -9.05 -13.11 -7.31
N ASP A 18 -10.16 -13.46 -7.96
CA ASP A 18 -10.69 -12.79 -9.15
C ASP A 18 -11.75 -11.73 -8.85
N ARG A 19 -11.95 -11.37 -7.59
CA ARG A 19 -12.89 -10.31 -7.19
C ARG A 19 -12.48 -8.96 -7.78
N PRO A 20 -13.34 -8.31 -8.58
CA PRO A 20 -13.07 -7.00 -9.16
C PRO A 20 -13.32 -5.87 -8.16
N LEU A 21 -12.90 -4.66 -8.49
CA LEU A 21 -13.31 -3.46 -7.77
C LEU A 21 -14.79 -3.17 -7.97
N THR A 22 -15.41 -2.60 -6.93
CA THR A 22 -16.75 -1.98 -7.05
C THR A 22 -16.67 -0.67 -7.85
N PRO A 23 -17.82 -0.10 -8.29
CA PRO A 23 -17.84 1.26 -8.85
C PRO A 23 -17.27 2.31 -7.88
N SER A 24 -17.40 2.12 -6.56
CA SER A 24 -16.76 2.97 -5.55
C SER A 24 -15.24 2.80 -5.58
N GLY A 25 -14.74 1.55 -5.58
CA GLY A 25 -13.31 1.27 -5.66
C GLY A 25 -12.64 1.89 -6.89
N HIS A 26 -13.32 1.87 -8.04
CA HIS A 26 -12.84 2.54 -9.27
C HIS A 26 -12.77 4.07 -9.15
N ARG A 27 -13.55 4.70 -8.28
CA ARG A 27 -13.49 6.15 -8.02
C ARG A 27 -12.46 6.52 -6.95
N ASP A 28 -12.25 5.64 -5.98
CA ASP A 28 -11.40 5.95 -4.81
C ASP A 28 -9.91 5.71 -5.12
N ALA A 29 -9.56 4.69 -5.88
CA ALA A 29 -8.17 4.42 -6.22
C ALA A 29 -7.45 5.56 -6.95
N PRO A 30 -8.04 6.24 -7.97
CA PRO A 30 -7.43 7.40 -8.62
C PRO A 30 -7.16 8.57 -7.66
N ARG A 31 -8.02 8.78 -6.65
CA ARG A 31 -7.84 9.86 -5.66
C ARG A 31 -6.53 9.73 -4.90
N VAL A 32 -6.12 8.50 -4.61
CA VAL A 32 -4.85 8.23 -3.93
C VAL A 32 -3.67 8.62 -4.84
N GLY A 33 -3.69 8.21 -6.12
CA GLY A 33 -2.66 8.62 -7.10
C GLY A 33 -2.55 10.14 -7.23
N ARG A 34 -3.68 10.83 -7.28
CA ARG A 34 -3.74 12.30 -7.32
C ARG A 34 -3.15 12.93 -6.07
N TRP A 35 -3.55 12.43 -4.89
CA TRP A 35 -3.00 12.88 -3.62
C TRP A 35 -1.46 12.72 -3.58
N MET A 36 -0.96 11.59 -4.08
CA MET A 36 0.48 11.33 -4.16
C MET A 36 1.21 12.38 -5.02
N LEU A 37 0.63 12.75 -6.17
CA LEU A 37 1.18 13.82 -7.03
C LEU A 37 1.17 15.19 -6.34
N GLU A 38 0.06 15.54 -5.72
CA GLU A 38 -0.14 16.83 -5.04
C GLU A 38 0.84 17.04 -3.87
N HIS A 39 1.19 15.93 -3.19
CA HIS A 39 2.11 15.96 -2.03
C HIS A 39 3.55 15.57 -2.37
N GLY A 40 3.86 15.35 -3.64
CA GLY A 40 5.21 14.99 -4.07
C GLY A 40 5.68 13.61 -3.60
N VAL A 41 4.73 12.72 -3.25
CA VAL A 41 5.00 11.37 -2.74
C VAL A 41 4.87 10.36 -3.87
N VAL A 42 5.83 10.35 -4.81
CA VAL A 42 5.80 9.48 -6.00
C VAL A 42 6.74 8.30 -5.80
N PRO A 43 6.27 7.04 -5.97
CA PRO A 43 7.13 5.87 -5.82
C PRO A 43 8.09 5.70 -6.99
N GLU A 44 9.32 5.24 -6.70
CA GLU A 44 10.29 4.76 -7.69
C GLU A 44 10.05 3.30 -8.06
N MET A 45 9.39 2.55 -7.17
CA MET A 45 9.03 1.15 -7.36
C MET A 45 7.63 0.87 -6.82
N ILE A 46 6.86 0.07 -7.56
CA ILE A 46 5.55 -0.42 -7.12
C ILE A 46 5.57 -1.95 -7.11
N VAL A 47 5.15 -2.53 -5.97
CA VAL A 47 4.91 -3.98 -5.83
C VAL A 47 3.45 -4.17 -5.44
N SER A 48 2.71 -4.94 -6.22
CA SER A 48 1.29 -5.22 -5.99
C SER A 48 1.06 -6.71 -5.83
N SER A 49 0.15 -7.09 -4.93
CA SER A 49 -0.41 -8.44 -4.95
C SER A 49 -1.05 -8.72 -6.31
N SER A 50 -0.99 -9.97 -6.75
CA SER A 50 -1.50 -10.41 -8.05
C SER A 50 -3.02 -10.62 -8.11
N ALA A 51 -3.75 -10.50 -6.99
CA ALA A 51 -5.22 -10.55 -7.00
C ALA A 51 -5.82 -9.44 -7.88
N LEU A 52 -6.97 -9.71 -8.50
CA LEU A 52 -7.57 -8.76 -9.46
C LEU A 52 -7.80 -7.37 -8.87
N ARG A 53 -8.36 -7.29 -7.64
CA ARG A 53 -8.62 -6.02 -6.96
C ARG A 53 -7.38 -5.17 -6.70
N THR A 54 -6.25 -5.79 -6.36
CA THR A 54 -4.97 -5.07 -6.17
C THR A 54 -4.38 -4.62 -7.49
N ARG A 55 -4.46 -5.44 -8.54
CA ARG A 55 -4.02 -5.06 -9.90
C ARG A 55 -4.83 -3.88 -10.44
N GLN A 56 -6.15 -3.91 -10.28
CA GLN A 56 -7.02 -2.81 -10.71
C GLN A 56 -6.75 -1.52 -9.90
N THR A 57 -6.55 -1.63 -8.58
CA THR A 57 -6.14 -0.49 -7.75
C THR A 57 -4.82 0.11 -8.26
N CYS A 58 -3.82 -0.75 -8.51
CA CYS A 58 -2.52 -0.34 -9.03
C CYS A 58 -2.65 0.37 -10.38
N THR A 59 -3.46 -0.15 -11.31
CA THR A 59 -3.71 0.48 -12.61
C THR A 59 -4.23 1.91 -12.44
N TRP A 60 -5.25 2.12 -11.61
CA TRP A 60 -5.81 3.44 -11.39
C TRP A 60 -4.84 4.42 -10.73
N VAL A 61 -4.04 3.95 -9.78
CA VAL A 61 -2.99 4.78 -9.18
C VAL A 61 -1.94 5.17 -10.23
N CYS A 62 -1.50 4.21 -11.05
CA CYS A 62 -0.53 4.47 -12.12
C CYS A 62 -1.08 5.41 -13.20
N ASP A 63 -2.36 5.29 -13.56
CA ASP A 63 -3.00 6.18 -14.53
C ASP A 63 -2.96 7.64 -14.06
N GLU A 64 -3.22 7.90 -12.78
CA GLU A 64 -3.12 9.25 -12.22
C GLU A 64 -1.66 9.74 -12.12
N LEU A 65 -0.71 8.86 -11.78
CA LEU A 65 0.71 9.22 -11.75
C LEU A 65 1.27 9.52 -13.14
N GLY A 66 0.64 8.98 -14.20
CA GLY A 66 1.00 9.22 -15.59
C GLY A 66 2.44 8.82 -15.90
N GLU A 67 3.21 9.71 -16.55
CA GLU A 67 4.61 9.46 -16.92
C GLU A 67 5.55 9.25 -15.70
N LYS A 68 5.12 9.63 -14.51
CA LYS A 68 5.89 9.42 -13.26
C LYS A 68 5.68 8.04 -12.67
N ALA A 69 4.71 7.24 -13.17
CA ALA A 69 4.46 5.91 -12.67
C ALA A 69 5.59 4.95 -13.09
N PRO A 70 6.25 4.25 -12.14
CA PRO A 70 7.13 3.16 -12.50
C PRO A 70 6.34 1.96 -12.98
N THR A 71 6.99 1.05 -13.72
CA THR A 71 6.37 -0.25 -14.02
C THR A 71 6.15 -1.05 -12.75
N ALA A 72 4.89 -1.40 -12.48
CA ALA A 72 4.55 -2.20 -11.31
C ALA A 72 4.92 -3.68 -11.50
N SER A 73 5.48 -4.29 -10.46
CA SER A 73 5.70 -5.72 -10.39
C SER A 73 4.60 -6.41 -9.58
N LEU A 74 4.18 -7.60 -10.03
CA LEU A 74 3.23 -8.44 -9.30
C LEU A 74 3.98 -9.42 -8.40
N GLU A 75 3.50 -9.59 -7.18
CA GLU A 75 4.08 -10.46 -6.18
C GLU A 75 2.99 -11.37 -5.58
N ASP A 76 3.00 -12.64 -5.96
CA ASP A 76 2.01 -13.64 -5.53
C ASP A 76 2.01 -13.86 -4.03
N ARG A 77 3.17 -13.72 -3.38
CA ARG A 77 3.32 -13.88 -1.93
C ARG A 77 2.56 -12.84 -1.11
N LEU A 78 2.13 -11.74 -1.72
CA LEU A 78 1.30 -10.73 -1.03
C LEU A 78 -0.17 -11.14 -0.94
N TYR A 79 -0.63 -12.13 -1.71
CA TYR A 79 -2.00 -12.62 -1.64
C TYR A 79 -2.20 -13.49 -0.39
N ASN A 80 -3.18 -13.13 0.43
CA ASN A 80 -3.44 -13.76 1.74
C ASN A 80 -2.21 -13.85 2.66
N ALA A 81 -1.28 -12.90 2.50
CA ALA A 81 -0.02 -12.88 3.22
C ALA A 81 -0.21 -12.53 4.70
N PRO A 82 0.50 -13.21 5.61
CA PRO A 82 0.69 -12.68 6.94
C PRO A 82 1.63 -11.46 6.90
N THR A 83 1.59 -10.63 7.93
CA THR A 83 2.39 -9.40 8.06
C THR A 83 3.88 -9.63 7.82
N ARG A 84 4.45 -10.73 8.34
CA ARG A 84 5.87 -11.08 8.13
C ARG A 84 6.24 -11.25 6.66
N GLU A 85 5.33 -11.75 5.83
CA GLU A 85 5.59 -11.94 4.41
C GLU A 85 5.57 -10.60 3.67
N LEU A 86 4.64 -9.70 4.03
CA LEU A 86 4.62 -8.33 3.51
C LEU A 86 5.92 -7.60 3.87
N LEU A 87 6.38 -7.68 5.12
CA LEU A 87 7.66 -7.10 5.55
C LEU A 87 8.85 -7.74 4.83
N SER A 88 8.81 -9.06 4.57
CA SER A 88 9.84 -9.75 3.78
C SER A 88 9.90 -9.23 2.34
N VAL A 89 8.76 -8.93 1.73
CA VAL A 89 8.71 -8.33 0.38
C VAL A 89 9.33 -6.92 0.41
N ILE A 90 8.99 -6.10 1.40
CA ILE A 90 9.59 -4.77 1.58
C ILE A 90 11.11 -4.87 1.74
N GLY A 91 11.58 -5.78 2.58
CA GLY A 91 13.01 -5.98 2.87
C GLY A 91 13.86 -6.47 1.69
N ARG A 92 13.23 -6.92 0.60
CA ARG A 92 13.92 -7.31 -0.65
C ARG A 92 14.05 -6.19 -1.67
N THR A 93 13.54 -5.02 -1.34
CA THR A 93 13.68 -3.85 -2.21
C THR A 93 15.16 -3.51 -2.38
N PRO A 94 15.65 -3.30 -3.61
CA PRO A 94 17.03 -2.86 -3.82
C PRO A 94 17.32 -1.53 -3.13
N GLU A 95 18.48 -1.39 -2.51
CA GLU A 95 18.87 -0.15 -1.82
C GLU A 95 19.07 1.06 -2.75
N THR A 96 19.09 0.83 -4.06
CA THR A 96 19.05 1.91 -5.07
C THR A 96 17.66 2.52 -5.24
N VAL A 97 16.62 1.89 -4.71
CA VAL A 97 15.24 2.38 -4.68
C VAL A 97 15.02 3.14 -3.37
N HIS A 98 14.66 4.41 -3.46
CA HIS A 98 14.47 5.27 -2.28
C HIS A 98 13.00 5.43 -1.90
N SER A 99 12.07 5.08 -2.78
CA SER A 99 10.64 5.13 -2.49
C SER A 99 9.88 3.95 -3.11
N LEU A 100 9.18 3.20 -2.23
CA LEU A 100 8.42 2.00 -2.55
C LEU A 100 6.95 2.19 -2.23
N LEU A 101 6.07 1.78 -3.15
CA LEU A 101 4.65 1.57 -2.89
C LEU A 101 4.35 0.07 -2.91
N VAL A 102 3.80 -0.46 -1.80
CA VAL A 102 3.26 -1.81 -1.73
C VAL A 102 1.74 -1.75 -1.68
N ILE A 103 1.05 -2.45 -2.59
CA ILE A 103 -0.41 -2.56 -2.63
C ILE A 103 -0.80 -4.00 -2.25
N ALA A 104 -1.49 -4.15 -1.12
CA ALA A 104 -1.78 -5.45 -0.55
C ALA A 104 -3.15 -5.50 0.16
N HIS A 105 -3.30 -6.39 1.12
CA HIS A 105 -4.59 -6.75 1.73
C HIS A 105 -4.61 -6.48 3.23
N TYR A 106 -5.80 -6.18 3.74
CA TYR A 106 -6.08 -6.17 5.17
C TYR A 106 -6.18 -7.63 5.72
N PRO A 107 -5.70 -7.94 6.94
CA PRO A 107 -5.15 -7.02 7.93
C PRO A 107 -3.65 -6.71 7.79
N ALA A 108 -2.92 -7.43 6.94
CA ALA A 108 -1.46 -7.37 6.86
C ALA A 108 -0.91 -5.94 6.65
N VAL A 109 -1.61 -5.11 5.85
CA VAL A 109 -1.18 -3.71 5.62
C VAL A 109 -1.25 -2.87 6.90
N GLN A 110 -2.30 -3.03 7.72
CA GLN A 110 -2.45 -2.33 8.99
C GLN A 110 -1.38 -2.79 9.98
N ASP A 111 -1.24 -4.09 10.16
CA ASP A 111 -0.30 -4.67 11.10
C ASP A 111 1.15 -4.30 10.75
N ALA A 112 1.49 -4.30 9.44
CA ALA A 112 2.81 -3.89 8.98
C ALA A 112 3.11 -2.42 9.31
N VAL A 113 2.17 -1.51 9.06
CA VAL A 113 2.36 -0.08 9.38
C VAL A 113 2.50 0.11 10.88
N LEU A 114 1.63 -0.50 11.70
CA LEU A 114 1.71 -0.41 13.16
C LEU A 114 3.01 -1.02 13.72
N SER A 115 3.50 -2.10 13.11
CA SER A 115 4.77 -2.72 13.49
C SER A 115 5.97 -1.84 13.18
N LEU A 116 5.96 -1.14 12.02
CA LEU A 116 7.05 -0.28 11.59
C LEU A 116 7.04 1.10 12.25
N ALA A 117 5.87 1.59 12.67
CA ALA A 117 5.73 2.93 13.22
C ALA A 117 6.50 3.10 14.53
N SER A 118 7.41 4.09 14.57
CA SER A 118 8.17 4.48 15.75
C SER A 118 7.37 5.44 16.64
N SER A 119 7.88 5.73 17.82
CA SER A 119 7.32 6.72 18.75
C SER A 119 7.25 8.15 18.19
N ASP A 120 8.06 8.44 17.17
CA ASP A 120 8.13 9.77 16.54
C ASP A 120 7.09 9.95 15.42
N SER A 121 6.24 8.93 15.21
CA SER A 121 5.17 8.95 14.24
C SER A 121 4.11 10.00 14.54
N ASP A 122 3.48 10.53 13.50
CA ASP A 122 2.36 11.46 13.62
C ASP A 122 1.22 10.84 14.44
N TYR A 123 0.74 11.57 15.45
CA TYR A 123 -0.27 11.08 16.38
C TYR A 123 -1.61 10.80 15.69
N GLU A 124 -2.09 11.74 14.86
CA GLU A 124 -3.37 11.60 14.17
C GLU A 124 -3.35 10.44 13.17
N ALA A 125 -2.26 10.32 12.41
CA ALA A 125 -2.05 9.19 11.50
C ALA A 125 -2.03 7.85 12.25
N THR A 126 -1.36 7.78 13.40
CA THR A 126 -1.28 6.57 14.23
C THR A 126 -2.63 6.19 14.80
N MET A 127 -3.40 7.16 15.30
CA MET A 127 -4.75 6.93 15.80
C MET A 127 -5.71 6.51 14.68
N GLY A 128 -5.58 7.13 13.50
CA GLY A 128 -6.36 6.76 12.32
C GLY A 128 -6.15 5.29 11.95
N ILE A 129 -4.90 4.86 11.81
CA ILE A 129 -4.58 3.45 11.49
C ILE A 129 -5.03 2.49 12.60
N SER A 130 -4.86 2.87 13.87
CA SER A 130 -5.30 2.04 14.99
C SER A 130 -6.80 1.80 14.99
N SER A 131 -7.59 2.75 14.46
CA SER A 131 -9.04 2.64 14.32
C SER A 131 -9.47 1.77 13.14
N GLY A 132 -8.58 1.55 12.17
CA GLY A 132 -8.82 0.71 10.99
C GLY A 132 -7.99 1.12 9.78
N PHE A 133 -8.01 0.28 8.75
CA PHE A 133 -7.35 0.55 7.48
C PHE A 133 -8.36 0.32 6.34
N PRO A 134 -9.14 1.35 5.95
CA PRO A 134 -10.21 1.21 4.98
C PRO A 134 -9.68 0.86 3.58
N PRO A 135 -10.55 0.34 2.68
CA PRO A 135 -10.21 0.18 1.27
C PRO A 135 -9.69 1.49 0.66
N ALA A 136 -8.69 1.43 -0.19
CA ALA A 136 -7.92 2.54 -0.75
C ALA A 136 -7.14 3.37 0.28
N GLY A 137 -7.10 2.99 1.56
CA GLY A 137 -6.26 3.64 2.55
C GLY A 137 -4.78 3.58 2.17
N LEU A 138 -4.03 4.64 2.42
CA LEU A 138 -2.60 4.78 2.16
C LEU A 138 -1.88 5.28 3.41
N ALA A 139 -0.86 4.55 3.83
CA ALA A 139 0.09 4.98 4.86
C ALA A 139 1.42 5.36 4.20
N VAL A 140 1.97 6.52 4.60
CA VAL A 140 3.28 7.00 4.16
C VAL A 140 4.22 7.03 5.34
N LEU A 141 5.27 6.23 5.27
CA LEU A 141 6.32 6.14 6.29
C LEU A 141 7.65 6.60 5.70
N SER A 142 8.49 7.17 6.54
CA SER A 142 9.88 7.49 6.22
C SER A 142 10.83 6.77 7.17
N THR A 143 11.97 6.33 6.65
CA THR A 143 13.02 5.65 7.43
C THR A 143 14.39 5.98 6.85
N ASP A 144 15.41 5.97 7.71
CA ASP A 144 16.82 6.08 7.33
C ASP A 144 17.51 4.71 7.32
N LYS A 145 16.78 3.63 7.69
CA LYS A 145 17.32 2.28 7.67
C LYS A 145 17.28 1.66 6.28
N PRO A 146 18.24 0.78 5.95
CA PRO A 146 18.15 -0.08 4.78
C PRO A 146 16.86 -0.91 4.77
N TRP A 147 16.32 -1.20 3.60
CA TRP A 147 15.08 -1.98 3.46
C TRP A 147 15.14 -3.32 4.19
N ALA A 148 16.29 -4.02 4.08
CA ALA A 148 16.48 -5.33 4.70
C ALA A 148 16.63 -5.28 6.23
N ALA A 149 16.84 -4.09 6.81
CA ALA A 149 17.02 -3.90 8.24
C ALA A 149 15.74 -3.42 8.95
N LEU A 150 14.62 -3.34 8.25
CA LEU A 150 13.33 -2.97 8.83
C LEU A 150 12.75 -4.16 9.62
N ASP A 151 12.80 -4.09 10.93
CA ASP A 151 12.39 -5.17 11.84
C ASP A 151 11.32 -4.77 12.88
N GLY A 152 11.00 -3.48 12.98
CA GLY A 152 9.94 -2.92 13.82
C GLY A 152 10.32 -1.61 14.49
N ALA A 153 9.35 -0.71 14.64
CA ALA A 153 9.51 0.64 15.20
C ALA A 153 10.64 1.47 14.54
N ASP A 154 10.89 1.24 13.27
CA ASP A 154 12.03 1.73 12.49
C ASP A 154 11.69 2.84 11.52
N ALA A 155 10.42 3.14 11.37
CA ALA A 155 9.94 4.13 10.42
C ALA A 155 9.01 5.12 11.11
N VAL A 156 9.06 6.36 10.66
CA VAL A 156 8.17 7.41 11.12
C VAL A 156 6.95 7.47 10.20
N LEU A 157 5.77 7.15 10.71
CA LEU A 157 4.52 7.34 10.00
C LEU A 157 4.25 8.83 9.85
N ARG A 158 4.22 9.33 8.61
CA ARG A 158 4.05 10.74 8.28
C ARG A 158 2.61 11.10 7.96
N PHE A 159 1.95 10.24 7.18
CA PHE A 159 0.57 10.46 6.74
C PHE A 159 -0.20 9.14 6.74
N PHE A 160 -1.46 9.25 7.05
CA PHE A 160 -2.46 8.23 6.79
C PHE A 160 -3.66 8.87 6.10
N ILE A 161 -3.96 8.38 4.90
CA ILE A 161 -5.05 8.86 4.06
C ILE A 161 -6.07 7.75 4.02
N ASP A 162 -7.27 8.00 4.50
CA ASP A 162 -8.34 7.02 4.61
C ASP A 162 -9.50 7.27 3.63
N ARG A 163 -9.57 8.45 3.03
CA ARG A 163 -10.49 8.87 1.94
C ARG A 163 -10.11 10.21 1.29
#